data_0f92797d051f963fb6b3783ef1a399af
#
_entry.id   0f92797d051f963fb6b3783ef1a399af
#
_cell.length_a   1.000
_cell.length_b   1.000
_cell.length_c   1.000
_cell.angle_alpha   90.00
_cell.angle_beta   90.00
_cell.angle_gamma   90.00
#
_symmetry.space_group_name_H-M   'P 1'
#
loop_
_entity.id
_entity.type
_entity.pdbx_description
1 polymer ?
#
loop_
_entity_poly.entity_id
_entity_poly.type
_entity_poly.pdbx_seq_one_letter_code
_entity_poly.pdbx_strand_id
1 'polypeptide(L)'
;MTDMFRLDGKVAVVIGGGGGIGEIMAKGLAGQGSKVAVASRNMQKLEAVAQKIQSETKSEAAAFQVDIIDKQSVAQLVKQVLSKFGTVDILVNSQGANVKKPAVDFPVEDWDLMFQVNVKGTMLSCSEFGKVMIEKKKGKVINLSSVRGIRATLWGGNEGYSATKGAVDMITRSLASEWAPYNINVNALAPSLIYTELAAVTLRDPERLQKYLANVPLKRVGQPQDLVGACIFLASPASDFITGQILYLDGGLTAVG
;
A
#
# COMPACT_ATOMS: atom_id res chain seq x y z
N MET A 1 9.95 22.17 -19.13
CA MET A 1 8.91 21.17 -18.77
C MET A 1 8.94 21.02 -17.27
N THR A 2 7.82 21.25 -16.59
CA THR A 2 7.69 20.92 -15.15
C THR A 2 7.89 19.42 -15.00
N ASP A 3 8.69 19.03 -14.00
CA ASP A 3 8.87 17.60 -13.68
C ASP A 3 7.54 17.04 -13.16
N MET A 4 6.86 16.24 -13.97
CA MET A 4 5.54 15.68 -13.68
C MET A 4 5.54 14.70 -12.50
N PHE A 5 6.70 14.25 -12.05
CA PHE A 5 6.85 13.32 -10.92
C PHE A 5 7.11 14.02 -9.58
N ARG A 6 7.32 15.34 -9.57
CA ARG A 6 7.53 16.11 -8.35
C ARG A 6 6.27 16.19 -7.49
N LEU A 7 6.47 16.12 -6.18
CA LEU A 7 5.42 16.15 -5.16
C LEU A 7 5.59 17.33 -4.18
N ASP A 8 6.26 18.40 -4.62
CA ASP A 8 6.51 19.57 -3.78
C ASP A 8 5.20 20.16 -3.24
N GLY A 9 5.18 20.45 -1.96
CA GLY A 9 4.02 20.98 -1.26
C GLY A 9 2.88 19.97 -1.03
N LYS A 10 3.03 18.70 -1.43
CA LYS A 10 2.05 17.63 -1.17
C LYS A 10 2.26 17.00 0.19
N VAL A 11 1.17 16.50 0.76
CA VAL A 11 1.17 15.71 2.00
C VAL A 11 0.73 14.29 1.68
N ALA A 12 1.62 13.33 1.95
CA ALA A 12 1.37 11.90 1.78
C ALA A 12 1.20 11.22 3.15
N VAL A 13 0.14 10.44 3.27
CA VAL A 13 -0.09 9.55 4.42
C VAL A 13 0.18 8.12 3.99
N VAL A 14 1.08 7.43 4.69
CA VAL A 14 1.43 6.03 4.42
C VAL A 14 1.04 5.18 5.62
N ILE A 15 -0.09 4.49 5.51
CA ILE A 15 -0.55 3.51 6.50
C ILE A 15 0.23 2.21 6.29
N GLY A 16 0.72 1.60 7.36
CA GLY A 16 1.70 0.50 7.29
C GLY A 16 3.12 1.00 7.04
N GLY A 17 3.40 2.29 7.27
CA GLY A 17 4.68 2.95 7.00
C GLY A 17 5.80 2.64 7.99
N GLY A 18 5.59 1.77 8.99
CA GLY A 18 6.58 1.43 10.01
C GLY A 18 7.62 0.39 9.61
N GLY A 19 7.74 0.04 8.32
CA GLY A 19 8.72 -0.90 7.81
C GLY A 19 8.38 -1.47 6.43
N GLY A 20 9.28 -2.29 5.89
CA GLY A 20 9.10 -3.02 4.63
C GLY A 20 8.74 -2.12 3.44
N ILE A 21 7.71 -2.52 2.69
CA ILE A 21 7.25 -1.79 1.50
C ILE A 21 6.78 -0.38 1.86
N GLY A 22 6.03 -0.22 2.96
CA GLY A 22 5.48 1.08 3.37
C GLY A 22 6.57 2.10 3.69
N GLU A 23 7.61 1.72 4.43
CA GLU A 23 8.76 2.59 4.72
C GLU A 23 9.44 3.09 3.43
N ILE A 24 9.73 2.16 2.50
CA ILE A 24 10.45 2.51 1.27
C ILE A 24 9.59 3.40 0.35
N MET A 25 8.28 3.15 0.26
CA MET A 25 7.36 4.03 -0.48
C MET A 25 7.29 5.42 0.18
N ALA A 26 7.17 5.49 1.51
CA ALA A 26 7.17 6.75 2.25
C ALA A 26 8.43 7.57 1.98
N LYS A 27 9.61 6.91 2.03
CA LYS A 27 10.89 7.53 1.69
C LYS A 27 10.95 8.00 0.24
N GLY A 28 10.46 7.19 -0.70
CA GLY A 28 10.39 7.56 -2.12
C GLY A 28 9.54 8.80 -2.37
N LEU A 29 8.35 8.88 -1.76
CA LEU A 29 7.47 10.06 -1.84
C LEU A 29 8.15 11.30 -1.24
N ALA A 30 8.79 11.17 -0.07
CA ALA A 30 9.55 12.25 0.54
C ALA A 30 10.70 12.74 -0.35
N GLY A 31 11.42 11.82 -1.01
CA GLY A 31 12.48 12.12 -1.97
C GLY A 31 12.01 12.93 -3.18
N GLN A 32 10.71 12.89 -3.50
CA GLN A 32 10.09 13.74 -4.52
C GLN A 32 9.53 15.07 -3.98
N GLY A 33 9.77 15.38 -2.71
CA GLY A 33 9.43 16.66 -2.11
C GLY A 33 8.13 16.69 -1.31
N SER A 34 7.42 15.54 -1.15
CA SER A 34 6.23 15.51 -0.29
C SER A 34 6.60 15.51 1.20
N LYS A 35 5.79 16.16 2.03
CA LYS A 35 5.75 15.91 3.47
C LYS A 35 5.09 14.54 3.69
N VAL A 36 5.53 13.79 4.71
CA VAL A 36 5.07 12.41 4.91
C VAL A 36 4.60 12.14 6.33
N ALA A 37 3.39 11.65 6.47
CA ALA A 37 2.87 11.03 7.68
C ALA A 37 3.01 9.51 7.58
N VAL A 38 3.84 8.88 8.43
CA VAL A 38 3.90 7.42 8.54
C VAL A 38 3.02 6.94 9.69
N ALA A 39 2.16 5.96 9.44
CA ALA A 39 1.17 5.53 10.41
C ALA A 39 1.12 4.00 10.55
N SER A 40 1.11 3.49 11.77
CA SER A 40 0.89 2.08 12.13
C SER A 40 0.67 1.91 13.64
N ARG A 41 0.63 0.68 14.14
CA ARG A 41 0.44 0.42 15.58
C ARG A 41 1.70 0.65 16.43
N ASN A 42 2.89 0.48 15.88
CA ASN A 42 4.15 0.55 16.63
C ASN A 42 4.79 1.93 16.48
N MET A 43 4.59 2.79 17.49
CA MET A 43 5.09 4.18 17.48
C MET A 43 6.61 4.25 17.41
N GLN A 44 7.34 3.43 18.16
CA GLN A 44 8.80 3.42 18.17
C GLN A 44 9.40 3.16 16.78
N LYS A 45 8.83 2.19 16.02
CA LYS A 45 9.27 1.94 14.63
C LYS A 45 8.96 3.11 13.72
N LEU A 46 7.80 3.74 13.91
CA LEU A 46 7.38 4.91 13.10
C LEU A 46 8.27 6.12 13.32
N GLU A 47 8.64 6.41 14.57
CA GLU A 47 9.55 7.50 14.92
C GLU A 47 10.93 7.30 14.27
N ALA A 48 11.47 6.07 14.33
CA ALA A 48 12.73 5.74 13.65
C ALA A 48 12.64 5.94 12.14
N VAL A 49 11.53 5.52 11.51
CA VAL A 49 11.30 5.72 10.07
C VAL A 49 11.15 7.20 9.74
N ALA A 50 10.40 7.98 10.51
CA ALA A 50 10.23 9.41 10.27
C ALA A 50 11.56 10.16 10.39
N GLN A 51 12.37 9.87 11.40
CA GLN A 51 13.74 10.43 11.56
C GLN A 51 14.65 10.09 10.37
N LYS A 52 14.61 8.82 9.92
CA LYS A 52 15.39 8.37 8.76
C LYS A 52 14.97 9.10 7.48
N ILE A 53 13.65 9.26 7.25
CA ILE A 53 13.13 10.02 6.10
C ILE A 53 13.65 11.47 6.16
N GLN A 54 13.52 12.15 7.29
CA GLN A 54 13.98 13.53 7.46
C GLN A 54 15.48 13.69 7.19
N SER A 55 16.31 12.78 7.74
CA SER A 55 17.77 12.83 7.57
C SER A 55 18.22 12.59 6.13
N GLU A 56 17.55 11.67 5.41
CA GLU A 56 17.97 11.25 4.07
C GLU A 56 17.36 12.10 2.94
N THR A 57 16.15 12.65 3.14
CA THR A 57 15.43 13.38 2.08
C THR A 57 15.29 14.88 2.35
N LYS A 58 15.57 15.33 3.58
CA LYS A 58 15.31 16.70 4.08
C LYS A 58 13.83 17.12 4.04
N SER A 59 12.93 16.21 3.72
CA SER A 59 11.48 16.46 3.76
C SER A 59 10.94 16.32 5.17
N GLU A 60 9.90 17.08 5.49
CA GLU A 60 9.20 16.96 6.77
C GLU A 60 8.50 15.59 6.85
N ALA A 61 8.76 14.84 7.91
CA ALA A 61 8.09 13.57 8.19
C ALA A 61 7.62 13.51 9.64
N ALA A 62 6.49 12.85 9.90
CA ALA A 62 5.95 12.67 11.25
C ALA A 62 5.36 11.28 11.42
N ALA A 63 5.43 10.76 12.66
CA ALA A 63 4.94 9.47 13.07
C ALA A 63 3.57 9.60 13.75
N PHE A 64 2.64 8.69 13.43
CA PHE A 64 1.30 8.66 14.01
C PHE A 64 0.89 7.24 14.35
N GLN A 65 0.41 7.02 15.56
CA GLN A 65 -0.12 5.71 15.94
C GLN A 65 -1.55 5.55 15.42
N VAL A 66 -1.85 4.37 14.84
CA VAL A 66 -3.19 4.04 14.38
C VAL A 66 -3.45 2.52 14.49
N ASP A 67 -4.65 2.18 14.95
CA ASP A 67 -5.23 0.86 14.70
C ASP A 67 -6.19 0.97 13.52
N ILE A 68 -5.82 0.36 12.41
CA ILE A 68 -6.55 0.49 11.13
C ILE A 68 -7.91 -0.21 11.13
N ILE A 69 -8.17 -1.12 12.07
CA ILE A 69 -9.45 -1.82 12.20
C ILE A 69 -10.45 -1.08 13.10
N ASP A 70 -9.99 -0.04 13.78
CA ASP A 70 -10.82 0.86 14.59
C ASP A 70 -11.11 2.18 13.87
N LYS A 71 -12.39 2.40 13.56
CA LYS A 71 -12.86 3.60 12.88
C LYS A 71 -12.51 4.88 13.63
N GLN A 72 -12.61 4.89 14.98
CA GLN A 72 -12.31 6.07 15.79
C GLN A 72 -10.81 6.39 15.74
N SER A 73 -9.96 5.37 15.81
CA SER A 73 -8.51 5.52 15.65
C SER A 73 -8.13 6.11 14.29
N VAL A 74 -8.77 5.64 13.20
CA VAL A 74 -8.53 6.20 11.85
C VAL A 74 -9.02 7.65 11.75
N ALA A 75 -10.20 7.96 12.28
CA ALA A 75 -10.71 9.35 12.30
C ALA A 75 -9.81 10.28 13.12
N GLN A 76 -9.25 9.80 14.23
CA GLN A 76 -8.28 10.55 15.02
C GLN A 76 -6.96 10.78 14.26
N LEU A 77 -6.47 9.77 13.54
CA LEU A 77 -5.31 9.94 12.65
C LEU A 77 -5.53 11.07 11.64
N VAL A 78 -6.69 11.12 10.98
CA VAL A 78 -7.01 12.21 10.04
C VAL A 78 -6.91 13.57 10.71
N LYS A 79 -7.50 13.75 11.91
CA LYS A 79 -7.43 15.00 12.66
C LYS A 79 -6.00 15.39 13.00
N GLN A 80 -5.18 14.44 13.45
CA GLN A 80 -3.78 14.67 13.80
C GLN A 80 -2.94 15.08 12.58
N VAL A 81 -3.14 14.41 11.43
CA VAL A 81 -2.44 14.74 10.18
C VAL A 81 -2.84 16.12 9.69
N LEU A 82 -4.13 16.46 9.72
CA LEU A 82 -4.61 17.80 9.35
C LEU A 82 -4.08 18.88 10.29
N SER A 83 -4.03 18.63 11.59
CA SER A 83 -3.44 19.56 12.56
C SER A 83 -1.95 19.80 12.31
N LYS A 84 -1.20 18.74 11.90
CA LYS A 84 0.24 18.82 11.67
C LYS A 84 0.61 19.43 10.32
N PHE A 85 -0.09 19.05 9.26
CA PHE A 85 0.29 19.38 7.88
C PHE A 85 -0.71 20.25 7.12
N GLY A 86 -1.91 20.48 7.69
CA GLY A 86 -2.97 21.33 7.12
C GLY A 86 -3.80 20.65 6.01
N THR A 87 -3.32 19.58 5.39
CA THR A 87 -4.00 18.91 4.26
C THR A 87 -3.57 17.46 4.13
N VAL A 88 -4.28 16.72 3.25
CA VAL A 88 -3.84 15.40 2.73
C VAL A 88 -4.06 15.39 1.22
N ASP A 89 -3.03 15.04 0.47
CA ASP A 89 -3.06 14.94 -1.00
C ASP A 89 -2.97 13.49 -1.48
N ILE A 90 -2.22 12.66 -0.77
CA ILE A 90 -1.90 11.28 -1.17
C ILE A 90 -2.16 10.36 0.03
N LEU A 91 -2.90 9.28 -0.19
CA LEU A 91 -3.07 8.20 0.76
C LEU A 91 -2.49 6.92 0.18
N VAL A 92 -1.57 6.28 0.90
CA VAL A 92 -1.03 4.97 0.58
C VAL A 92 -1.45 3.97 1.64
N ASN A 93 -2.25 2.98 1.27
CA ASN A 93 -2.69 1.90 2.13
C ASN A 93 -1.76 0.69 1.94
N SER A 94 -0.68 0.62 2.75
CA SER A 94 0.35 -0.44 2.68
C SER A 94 0.26 -1.45 3.83
N GLN A 95 -0.77 -1.38 4.66
CA GLN A 95 -1.02 -2.39 5.69
C GLN A 95 -1.40 -3.73 5.07
N GLY A 96 -1.07 -4.81 5.80
CA GLY A 96 -1.49 -6.15 5.37
C GLY A 96 -1.14 -7.22 6.40
N ALA A 97 -2.00 -8.25 6.45
CA ALA A 97 -1.79 -9.49 7.17
C ALA A 97 -1.90 -10.66 6.18
N ASN A 98 -1.06 -11.67 6.37
CA ASN A 98 -1.10 -12.89 5.57
C ASN A 98 -0.82 -14.09 6.47
N VAL A 99 -1.80 -14.96 6.62
CA VAL A 99 -1.67 -16.26 7.28
C VAL A 99 -1.79 -17.34 6.22
N LYS A 100 -0.90 -18.35 6.28
CA LYS A 100 -0.86 -19.46 5.33
C LYS A 100 -1.14 -20.77 6.05
N LYS A 101 -2.26 -21.40 5.74
CA LYS A 101 -2.66 -22.71 6.28
C LYS A 101 -3.48 -23.45 5.23
N PRO A 102 -3.55 -24.80 5.26
CA PRO A 102 -4.44 -25.56 4.38
C PRO A 102 -5.91 -25.12 4.57
N ALA A 103 -6.67 -25.06 3.47
CA ALA A 103 -8.05 -24.57 3.50
C ALA A 103 -8.97 -25.36 4.44
N VAL A 104 -8.74 -26.69 4.55
CA VAL A 104 -9.55 -27.57 5.40
C VAL A 104 -9.31 -27.37 6.91
N ASP A 105 -8.14 -26.84 7.26
CA ASP A 105 -7.73 -26.58 8.67
C ASP A 105 -7.57 -25.07 8.93
N PHE A 106 -8.15 -24.21 8.09
CA PHE A 106 -7.96 -22.77 8.20
C PHE A 106 -8.80 -22.22 9.37
N PRO A 107 -8.17 -21.65 10.43
CA PRO A 107 -8.91 -21.05 11.54
C PRO A 107 -9.72 -19.84 11.10
N VAL A 108 -10.96 -19.75 11.56
CA VAL A 108 -11.86 -18.63 11.26
C VAL A 108 -11.27 -17.31 11.78
N GLU A 109 -10.59 -17.34 12.91
CA GLU A 109 -9.97 -16.17 13.53
C GLU A 109 -8.85 -15.57 12.64
N ASP A 110 -8.06 -16.42 11.99
CA ASP A 110 -7.01 -15.99 11.05
C ASP A 110 -7.62 -15.43 9.77
N TRP A 111 -8.74 -16.03 9.29
CA TRP A 111 -9.52 -15.50 8.19
C TRP A 111 -10.05 -14.10 8.52
N ASP A 112 -10.73 -13.96 9.65
CA ASP A 112 -11.31 -12.69 10.10
C ASP A 112 -10.23 -11.62 10.30
N LEU A 113 -9.09 -11.97 10.89
CA LEU A 113 -7.95 -11.06 11.03
C LEU A 113 -7.51 -10.49 9.67
N MET A 114 -7.36 -11.35 8.65
CA MET A 114 -6.96 -10.89 7.31
C MET A 114 -8.01 -9.97 6.69
N PHE A 115 -9.29 -10.28 6.80
CA PHE A 115 -10.37 -9.42 6.31
C PHE A 115 -10.46 -8.10 7.08
N GLN A 116 -10.29 -8.12 8.39
CA GLN A 116 -10.25 -6.92 9.22
C GLN A 116 -9.11 -5.98 8.80
N VAL A 117 -7.89 -6.50 8.68
CA VAL A 117 -6.72 -5.68 8.36
C VAL A 117 -6.70 -5.26 6.90
N ASN A 118 -6.87 -6.21 5.97
CA ASN A 118 -6.64 -5.97 4.55
C ASN A 118 -7.84 -5.28 3.87
N VAL A 119 -9.06 -5.66 4.22
CA VAL A 119 -10.28 -5.19 3.56
C VAL A 119 -10.91 -4.04 4.34
N LYS A 120 -11.38 -4.32 5.57
CA LYS A 120 -12.01 -3.31 6.43
C LYS A 120 -11.07 -2.14 6.70
N GLY A 121 -9.80 -2.42 7.04
CA GLY A 121 -8.80 -1.38 7.28
C GLY A 121 -8.58 -0.48 6.07
N THR A 122 -8.48 -1.05 4.86
CA THR A 122 -8.39 -0.28 3.62
C THR A 122 -9.64 0.56 3.40
N MET A 123 -10.83 -0.01 3.60
CA MET A 123 -12.07 0.74 3.43
C MET A 123 -12.23 1.87 4.44
N LEU A 124 -11.89 1.65 5.73
CA LEU A 124 -11.95 2.68 6.76
C LEU A 124 -11.00 3.84 6.47
N SER A 125 -9.76 3.55 6.08
CA SER A 125 -8.80 4.60 5.72
C SER A 125 -9.24 5.37 4.48
N CYS A 126 -9.66 4.69 3.42
CA CYS A 126 -10.23 5.36 2.24
C CYS A 126 -11.42 6.23 2.62
N SER A 127 -12.37 5.74 3.43
CA SER A 127 -13.55 6.50 3.85
C SER A 127 -13.19 7.76 4.64
N GLU A 128 -12.32 7.66 5.65
CA GLU A 128 -12.02 8.81 6.51
C GLU A 128 -11.12 9.85 5.81
N PHE A 129 -10.09 9.44 5.07
CA PHE A 129 -9.28 10.37 4.26
C PHE A 129 -10.01 10.86 3.02
N GLY A 130 -10.90 10.04 2.45
CA GLY A 130 -11.74 10.40 1.31
C GLY A 130 -12.62 11.62 1.59
N LYS A 131 -13.15 11.79 2.81
CA LYS A 131 -13.92 12.99 3.19
C LYS A 131 -13.11 14.28 2.96
N VAL A 132 -11.84 14.30 3.37
CA VAL A 132 -10.95 15.45 3.18
C VAL A 132 -10.66 15.68 1.70
N MET A 133 -10.42 14.62 0.93
CA MET A 133 -10.13 14.71 -0.50
C MET A 133 -11.37 15.14 -1.32
N ILE A 134 -12.57 14.67 -0.96
CA ILE A 134 -13.84 15.06 -1.58
C ILE A 134 -14.13 16.54 -1.35
N GLU A 135 -13.99 17.04 -0.12
CA GLU A 135 -14.16 18.46 0.20
C GLU A 135 -13.18 19.33 -0.61
N LYS A 136 -11.95 18.89 -0.73
CA LYS A 136 -10.89 19.57 -1.50
C LYS A 136 -11.03 19.40 -3.02
N LYS A 137 -11.82 18.45 -3.49
CA LYS A 137 -11.98 18.04 -4.90
C LYS A 137 -10.64 17.66 -5.55
N LYS A 138 -9.78 17.00 -4.81
CA LYS A 138 -8.47 16.53 -5.29
C LYS A 138 -7.86 15.49 -4.35
N GLY A 139 -7.33 14.40 -4.90
CA GLY A 139 -6.62 13.38 -4.13
C GLY A 139 -6.06 12.24 -4.98
N LYS A 140 -5.09 11.54 -4.41
CA LYS A 140 -4.52 10.30 -4.96
C LYS A 140 -4.58 9.22 -3.89
N VAL A 141 -5.21 8.10 -4.18
CA VAL A 141 -5.26 6.93 -3.29
C VAL A 141 -4.55 5.77 -3.96
N ILE A 142 -3.63 5.15 -3.25
CA ILE A 142 -2.84 4.01 -3.72
C ILE A 142 -3.00 2.87 -2.73
N ASN A 143 -3.71 1.82 -3.13
CA ASN A 143 -3.91 0.64 -2.31
C ASN A 143 -2.83 -0.41 -2.61
N LEU A 144 -2.28 -1.07 -1.60
CA LEU A 144 -1.37 -2.20 -1.81
C LEU A 144 -2.17 -3.49 -1.93
N SER A 145 -2.37 -3.92 -3.16
CA SER A 145 -2.93 -5.22 -3.53
C SER A 145 -1.83 -6.30 -3.63
N SER A 146 -2.00 -7.25 -4.50
CA SER A 146 -1.05 -8.32 -4.81
C SER A 146 -1.46 -9.02 -6.11
N VAL A 147 -0.53 -9.69 -6.78
CA VAL A 147 -0.85 -10.66 -7.84
C VAL A 147 -1.84 -11.75 -7.34
N ARG A 148 -1.95 -11.90 -6.01
CA ARG A 148 -2.92 -12.83 -5.39
C ARG A 148 -4.37 -12.38 -5.51
N GLY A 149 -4.63 -11.15 -5.90
CA GLY A 149 -5.99 -10.70 -6.25
C GLY A 149 -6.57 -11.37 -7.51
N ILE A 150 -5.71 -11.87 -8.41
CA ILE A 150 -6.14 -12.49 -9.68
C ILE A 150 -5.50 -13.87 -9.94
N ARG A 151 -4.49 -14.26 -9.19
CA ARG A 151 -3.76 -15.51 -9.44
C ARG A 151 -3.56 -16.30 -8.15
N ALA A 152 -3.97 -17.56 -8.13
CA ALA A 152 -3.71 -18.47 -7.02
C ALA A 152 -2.21 -18.73 -6.84
N THR A 153 -1.83 -19.23 -5.66
CA THR A 153 -0.47 -19.69 -5.39
C THR A 153 -0.26 -21.13 -5.90
N LEU A 154 0.98 -21.46 -6.22
CA LEU A 154 1.34 -22.82 -6.65
C LEU A 154 1.30 -23.83 -5.48
N TRP A 155 1.26 -23.37 -4.23
CA TRP A 155 1.43 -24.24 -3.05
C TRP A 155 0.19 -24.33 -2.16
N GLY A 156 -0.94 -23.70 -2.52
CA GLY A 156 -2.13 -23.65 -1.68
C GLY A 156 -1.94 -22.84 -0.39
N GLY A 157 -2.91 -22.92 0.50
CA GLY A 157 -2.84 -22.33 1.84
C GLY A 157 -2.84 -20.80 1.88
N ASN A 158 -3.35 -20.14 0.86
CA ASN A 158 -3.34 -18.68 0.77
C ASN A 158 -4.70 -18.11 0.34
N GLU A 159 -5.75 -18.87 0.52
CA GLU A 159 -7.10 -18.59 0.04
C GLU A 159 -7.64 -17.30 0.66
N GLY A 160 -7.53 -17.18 1.99
CA GLY A 160 -7.98 -16.00 2.71
C GLY A 160 -7.25 -14.73 2.26
N TYR A 161 -5.92 -14.78 2.13
CA TYR A 161 -5.15 -13.63 1.63
C TYR A 161 -5.54 -13.27 0.20
N SER A 162 -5.67 -14.26 -0.69
CA SER A 162 -6.08 -14.04 -2.09
C SER A 162 -7.46 -13.40 -2.16
N ALA A 163 -8.42 -13.89 -1.39
CA ALA A 163 -9.75 -13.31 -1.30
C ALA A 163 -9.71 -11.85 -0.84
N THR A 164 -8.90 -11.53 0.18
CA THR A 164 -8.76 -10.13 0.63
C THR A 164 -8.15 -9.22 -0.43
N LYS A 165 -7.19 -9.71 -1.23
CA LYS A 165 -6.55 -8.89 -2.28
C LYS A 165 -7.46 -8.71 -3.50
N GLY A 166 -8.27 -9.69 -3.85
CA GLY A 166 -9.37 -9.53 -4.82
C GLY A 166 -10.41 -8.49 -4.36
N ALA A 167 -10.75 -8.50 -3.06
CA ALA A 167 -11.61 -7.47 -2.48
C ALA A 167 -10.99 -6.07 -2.55
N VAL A 168 -9.70 -5.91 -2.25
CA VAL A 168 -8.97 -4.63 -2.38
C VAL A 168 -8.97 -4.13 -3.83
N ASP A 169 -8.80 -5.02 -4.81
CA ASP A 169 -8.87 -4.68 -6.23
C ASP A 169 -10.26 -4.13 -6.60
N MET A 170 -11.32 -4.77 -6.12
CA MET A 170 -12.68 -4.31 -6.40
C MET A 170 -13.02 -3.01 -5.63
N ILE A 171 -12.60 -2.85 -4.38
CA ILE A 171 -12.70 -1.58 -3.64
C ILE A 171 -12.02 -0.46 -4.42
N THR A 172 -10.83 -0.70 -4.96
CA THR A 172 -10.09 0.27 -5.76
C THR A 172 -10.89 0.73 -6.97
N ARG A 173 -11.47 -0.19 -7.74
CA ARG A 173 -12.29 0.12 -8.92
C ARG A 173 -13.58 0.86 -8.55
N SER A 174 -14.26 0.42 -7.50
CA SER A 174 -15.51 1.02 -7.04
C SER A 174 -15.31 2.46 -6.59
N LEU A 175 -14.30 2.70 -5.75
CA LEU A 175 -13.98 4.06 -5.28
C LEU A 175 -13.45 4.95 -6.41
N ALA A 176 -12.72 4.40 -7.38
CA ALA A 176 -12.28 5.15 -8.56
C ALA A 176 -13.48 5.70 -9.36
N SER A 177 -14.51 4.88 -9.58
CA SER A 177 -15.74 5.30 -10.25
C SER A 177 -16.53 6.33 -9.44
N GLU A 178 -16.71 6.08 -8.13
CA GLU A 178 -17.49 6.93 -7.24
C GLU A 178 -16.84 8.31 -7.05
N TRP A 179 -15.50 8.38 -6.95
CA TRP A 179 -14.78 9.59 -6.60
C TRP A 179 -14.21 10.36 -7.79
N ALA A 180 -14.36 9.84 -9.02
CA ALA A 180 -13.95 10.53 -10.24
C ALA A 180 -14.57 11.95 -10.38
N PRO A 181 -15.87 12.19 -10.05
CA PRO A 181 -16.44 13.52 -10.10
C PRO A 181 -15.77 14.54 -9.16
N TYR A 182 -15.05 14.06 -8.16
CA TYR A 182 -14.29 14.90 -7.22
C TYR A 182 -12.80 15.03 -7.59
N ASN A 183 -12.41 14.59 -8.80
CA ASN A 183 -11.02 14.63 -9.25
C ASN A 183 -10.06 13.86 -8.32
N ILE A 184 -10.51 12.71 -7.82
CA ILE A 184 -9.72 11.79 -7.00
C ILE A 184 -9.40 10.55 -7.81
N ASN A 185 -8.10 10.23 -7.93
CA ASN A 185 -7.65 9.01 -8.56
C ASN A 185 -7.45 7.92 -7.50
N VAL A 186 -8.03 6.75 -7.71
CA VAL A 186 -7.86 5.59 -6.83
C VAL A 186 -7.30 4.44 -7.64
N ASN A 187 -6.08 4.01 -7.32
CA ASN A 187 -5.37 2.93 -8.01
C ASN A 187 -4.76 1.96 -7.02
N ALA A 188 -4.27 0.82 -7.48
CA ALA A 188 -3.54 -0.13 -6.64
C ALA A 188 -2.21 -0.53 -7.26
N LEU A 189 -1.24 -0.83 -6.40
CA LEU A 189 -0.02 -1.56 -6.72
C LEU A 189 -0.21 -3.02 -6.33
N ALA A 190 0.06 -3.94 -7.24
CA ALA A 190 -0.11 -5.38 -7.06
C ALA A 190 1.23 -6.10 -7.24
N PRO A 191 2.10 -6.09 -6.20
CA PRO A 191 3.37 -6.79 -6.28
C PRO A 191 3.20 -8.30 -6.22
N SER A 192 4.19 -9.01 -6.73
CA SER A 192 4.41 -10.43 -6.50
C SER A 192 5.25 -10.65 -5.23
N LEU A 193 6.19 -11.62 -5.24
CA LEU A 193 7.09 -11.86 -4.12
C LEU A 193 8.14 -10.72 -4.03
N ILE A 194 8.07 -9.94 -2.95
CA ILE A 194 9.01 -8.87 -2.63
C ILE A 194 9.82 -9.27 -1.40
N TYR A 195 11.11 -8.93 -1.39
CA TYR A 195 12.03 -9.24 -0.29
C TYR A 195 11.64 -8.46 0.99
N THR A 196 10.84 -9.09 1.84
CA THR A 196 10.32 -8.53 3.10
C THR A 196 10.17 -9.62 4.15
N GLU A 197 10.03 -9.24 5.42
CA GLU A 197 9.70 -10.19 6.51
C GLU A 197 8.42 -11.00 6.24
N LEU A 198 7.40 -10.39 5.63
CA LEU A 198 6.15 -11.07 5.26
C LEU A 198 6.39 -12.21 4.26
N ALA A 199 7.43 -12.12 3.46
CA ALA A 199 7.80 -13.10 2.46
C ALA A 199 8.81 -14.16 2.97
N ALA A 200 9.29 -14.04 4.21
CA ALA A 200 10.39 -14.84 4.77
C ALA A 200 10.18 -16.34 4.63
N VAL A 201 8.95 -16.85 4.81
CA VAL A 201 8.64 -18.29 4.67
C VAL A 201 8.98 -18.82 3.28
N THR A 202 8.71 -18.05 2.22
CA THR A 202 9.04 -18.46 0.85
C THR A 202 10.51 -18.22 0.53
N LEU A 203 11.09 -17.12 1.03
CA LEU A 203 12.47 -16.74 0.74
C LEU A 203 13.50 -17.66 1.41
N ARG A 204 13.16 -18.24 2.57
CA ARG A 204 14.03 -19.14 3.34
C ARG A 204 13.92 -20.61 2.88
N ASP A 205 13.00 -20.91 1.98
CA ASP A 205 12.81 -22.26 1.42
C ASP A 205 13.36 -22.30 -0.01
N PRO A 206 14.55 -22.91 -0.25
CA PRO A 206 15.20 -22.91 -1.57
C PRO A 206 14.37 -23.57 -2.66
N GLU A 207 13.63 -24.63 -2.35
CA GLU A 207 12.81 -25.35 -3.32
C GLU A 207 11.62 -24.49 -3.76
N ARG A 208 10.93 -23.85 -2.80
CA ARG A 208 9.85 -22.91 -3.09
C ARG A 208 10.34 -21.72 -3.89
N LEU A 209 11.48 -21.15 -3.49
CA LEU A 209 12.08 -20.02 -4.20
C LEU A 209 12.43 -20.38 -5.64
N GLN A 210 13.05 -21.55 -5.88
CA GLN A 210 13.39 -22.01 -7.21
C GLN A 210 12.14 -22.22 -8.08
N LYS A 211 11.11 -22.87 -7.54
CA LYS A 211 9.81 -23.05 -8.24
C LYS A 211 9.16 -21.72 -8.55
N TYR A 212 9.22 -20.75 -7.63
CA TYR A 212 8.72 -19.41 -7.87
C TYR A 212 9.47 -18.73 -9.03
N LEU A 213 10.80 -18.70 -8.97
CA LEU A 213 11.66 -18.06 -9.98
C LEU A 213 11.53 -18.70 -11.36
N ALA A 214 11.23 -20.00 -11.45
CA ALA A 214 10.96 -20.68 -12.72
C ALA A 214 9.78 -20.04 -13.48
N ASN A 215 8.78 -19.50 -12.75
CA ASN A 215 7.58 -18.86 -13.31
C ASN A 215 7.70 -17.34 -13.50
N VAL A 216 8.76 -16.70 -12.99
CA VAL A 216 8.96 -15.26 -13.15
C VAL A 216 9.88 -14.99 -14.35
N PRO A 217 9.42 -14.30 -15.41
CA PRO A 217 10.26 -14.00 -16.57
C PRO A 217 11.57 -13.30 -16.23
N LEU A 218 11.56 -12.31 -15.34
CA LEU A 218 12.78 -11.60 -14.91
C LEU A 218 13.68 -12.40 -13.99
N LYS A 219 13.34 -13.65 -13.61
CA LYS A 219 14.15 -14.60 -12.84
C LYS A 219 14.74 -14.07 -11.53
N ARG A 220 14.09 -13.10 -10.92
CA ARG A 220 14.48 -12.56 -9.61
C ARG A 220 13.28 -12.27 -8.71
N VAL A 221 13.53 -12.22 -7.43
CA VAL A 221 12.59 -11.67 -6.43
C VAL A 221 12.59 -10.14 -6.57
N GLY A 222 11.43 -9.52 -6.41
CA GLY A 222 11.33 -8.07 -6.36
C GLY A 222 11.96 -7.51 -5.09
N GLN A 223 12.56 -6.34 -5.19
CA GLN A 223 13.02 -5.57 -4.04
C GLN A 223 11.98 -4.50 -3.68
N PRO A 224 11.87 -4.05 -2.41
CA PRO A 224 10.96 -2.97 -2.04
C PRO A 224 11.13 -1.72 -2.91
N GLN A 225 12.35 -1.44 -3.36
CA GLN A 225 12.70 -0.33 -4.25
C GLN A 225 12.04 -0.42 -5.63
N ASP A 226 11.74 -1.64 -6.12
CA ASP A 226 11.05 -1.83 -7.40
C ASP A 226 9.63 -1.22 -7.40
N LEU A 227 9.04 -0.99 -6.22
CA LEU A 227 7.70 -0.39 -6.10
C LEU A 227 7.72 1.14 -6.08
N VAL A 228 8.87 1.76 -5.77
CA VAL A 228 8.96 3.20 -5.52
C VAL A 228 8.56 4.02 -6.73
N GLY A 229 9.10 3.69 -7.91
CA GLY A 229 8.81 4.43 -9.15
C GLY A 229 7.33 4.41 -9.49
N ALA A 230 6.67 3.25 -9.37
CA ALA A 230 5.24 3.12 -9.61
C ALA A 230 4.40 3.87 -8.56
N CYS A 231 4.82 3.87 -7.29
CA CYS A 231 4.16 4.63 -6.23
C CYS A 231 4.23 6.15 -6.52
N ILE A 232 5.41 6.66 -6.87
CA ILE A 232 5.61 8.07 -7.26
C ILE A 232 4.75 8.42 -8.48
N PHE A 233 4.76 7.58 -9.51
CA PHE A 233 3.93 7.76 -10.71
C PHE A 233 2.45 7.91 -10.34
N LEU A 234 1.88 6.98 -9.58
CA LEU A 234 0.47 7.03 -9.18
C LEU A 234 0.14 8.17 -8.21
N ALA A 235 1.12 8.66 -7.45
CA ALA A 235 0.97 9.79 -6.53
C ALA A 235 1.07 11.16 -7.22
N SER A 236 1.63 11.23 -8.42
CA SER A 236 2.03 12.45 -9.11
C SER A 236 1.03 12.90 -10.19
N PRO A 237 1.18 14.13 -10.74
CA PRO A 237 0.41 14.59 -11.89
C PRO A 237 0.58 13.72 -13.15
N ALA A 238 1.67 12.95 -13.27
CA ALA A 238 1.90 12.03 -14.39
C ALA A 238 0.79 10.96 -14.54
N SER A 239 -0.01 10.72 -13.49
CA SER A 239 -1.13 9.77 -13.50
C SER A 239 -2.51 10.43 -13.41
N ASP A 240 -2.67 11.71 -13.74
CA ASP A 240 -3.97 12.40 -13.54
C ASP A 240 -5.11 11.82 -14.40
N PHE A 241 -4.81 11.14 -15.50
CA PHE A 241 -5.80 10.44 -16.32
C PHE A 241 -5.87 8.94 -16.07
N ILE A 242 -5.34 8.46 -14.91
CA ILE A 242 -5.30 7.04 -14.53
C ILE A 242 -6.06 6.86 -13.23
N THR A 243 -7.18 6.10 -13.27
CA THR A 243 -7.95 5.71 -12.09
C THR A 243 -8.56 4.32 -12.27
N GLY A 244 -8.78 3.59 -11.19
CA GLY A 244 -9.31 2.23 -11.18
C GLY A 244 -8.33 1.14 -11.64
N GLN A 245 -7.04 1.48 -11.82
CA GLN A 245 -6.06 0.54 -12.34
C GLN A 245 -5.38 -0.25 -11.22
N ILE A 246 -5.12 -1.51 -11.52
CA ILE A 246 -4.31 -2.41 -10.69
C ILE A 246 -3.00 -2.63 -11.45
N LEU A 247 -1.94 -1.97 -10.99
CA LEU A 247 -0.64 -2.05 -11.63
C LEU A 247 0.18 -3.20 -11.04
N TYR A 248 0.46 -4.21 -11.85
CA TYR A 248 1.24 -5.39 -11.45
C TYR A 248 2.73 -5.10 -11.50
N LEU A 249 3.43 -5.39 -10.38
CA LEU A 249 4.89 -5.26 -10.25
C LEU A 249 5.44 -6.64 -9.87
N ASP A 250 5.57 -7.49 -10.87
CA ASP A 250 5.67 -8.94 -10.67
C ASP A 250 6.75 -9.63 -11.51
N GLY A 251 7.57 -8.87 -12.21
CA GLY A 251 8.62 -9.41 -13.07
C GLY A 251 8.09 -10.23 -14.26
N GLY A 252 6.84 -9.98 -14.67
CA GLY A 252 6.17 -10.65 -15.78
C GLY A 252 5.39 -11.91 -15.36
N LEU A 253 5.27 -12.20 -14.06
CA LEU A 253 4.59 -13.40 -13.54
C LEU A 253 3.14 -13.52 -14.05
N THR A 254 2.40 -12.44 -14.19
CA THR A 254 1.01 -12.44 -14.65
C THR A 254 0.86 -12.28 -16.16
N ALA A 255 1.94 -11.97 -16.88
CA ALA A 255 1.95 -11.84 -18.34
C ALA A 255 2.14 -13.20 -19.06
N VAL A 256 2.55 -14.23 -18.33
CA VAL A 256 2.70 -15.60 -18.85
C VAL A 256 1.69 -16.52 -18.20
N GLY A 257 1.20 -17.53 -18.94
CA GLY A 257 0.16 -18.49 -18.54
C GLY A 257 0.59 -19.50 -17.48
#